data_c5314fe145aeaf904a88a3c6d4db97de
#
_entry.id   c5314fe145aeaf904a88a3c6d4db97de
#
_cell.length_a   1.000
_cell.length_b   1.000
_cell.length_c   1.000
_cell.angle_alpha   90.00
_cell.angle_beta   90.00
_cell.angle_gamma   90.00
#
_symmetry.space_group_name_H-M   'P 1'
#
loop_
_entity.id
_entity.type
_entity.pdbx_description
1 polymer ?
#
loop_
_entity_poly.entity_id
_entity_poly.type
_entity_poly.pdbx_seq_one_letter_code
_entity_poly.pdbx_strand_id
1 'polypeptide(L)'
;MKRGLAVLVIGAAIFGAAIAQAGEPLRELRVSAIPDENPNELMRIYTPFTEYLSKELNMKVTYTNVVDYAATVESLAAKKLDMVWYGGFTFVQARKRTGDAVPLISREEDLAFTSKFITRKDTGITKLADLKGKTFSFGSVSSTSGHLMPRYFLLQNGINPEKDFAKFSFSGAHDATVLWVESGKVDAGALNFAVWEKMVQTKKVDTGKVVVFWTTPPFVDYVWAVRGDLDKGLQERIASALLKLDSRKPDDKRLLDLHRTKKYVRVKPEDFKPVEEAAIAAGLLK
;
A
#
# COMPACT_ATOMS: atom_id res chain seq x y z
N MET A 1 86.48 -10.41 -25.13
CA MET A 1 85.31 -11.35 -25.11
C MET A 1 84.44 -11.03 -23.89
N LYS A 2 83.37 -10.32 -24.14
CA LYS A 2 82.38 -9.98 -23.06
C LYS A 2 81.05 -10.68 -23.38
N ARG A 3 80.63 -11.65 -22.52
CA ARG A 3 79.38 -12.38 -22.66
C ARG A 3 78.33 -11.58 -21.97
N GLY A 4 77.30 -11.07 -22.68
CA GLY A 4 76.15 -10.46 -22.14
C GLY A 4 75.11 -11.50 -21.67
N LEU A 5 74.67 -11.35 -20.49
CA LEU A 5 73.63 -12.21 -19.87
C LEU A 5 72.25 -11.52 -20.08
N ALA A 6 71.38 -12.13 -20.88
CA ALA A 6 70.02 -11.67 -21.09
C ALA A 6 69.12 -12.20 -19.95
N VAL A 7 68.53 -11.28 -19.17
CA VAL A 7 67.52 -11.63 -18.13
C VAL A 7 66.16 -11.56 -18.77
N LEU A 8 65.50 -12.72 -18.84
CA LEU A 8 64.11 -12.86 -19.30
C LEU A 8 63.18 -12.58 -18.12
N VAL A 9 62.49 -11.44 -18.12
CA VAL A 9 61.45 -11.12 -17.13
C VAL A 9 60.12 -11.71 -17.59
N ILE A 10 59.67 -12.78 -16.97
CA ILE A 10 58.34 -13.36 -17.19
C ILE A 10 57.35 -12.61 -16.32
N GLY A 11 56.55 -11.72 -16.94
CA GLY A 11 55.44 -11.04 -16.29
C GLY A 11 54.25 -11.99 -16.05
N ALA A 12 54.03 -12.40 -14.85
CA ALA A 12 52.81 -13.13 -14.47
C ALA A 12 51.62 -12.16 -14.40
N ALA A 13 50.72 -12.22 -15.39
CA ALA A 13 49.44 -11.52 -15.35
C ALA A 13 48.51 -12.23 -14.33
N ILE A 14 48.33 -11.61 -13.18
CA ILE A 14 47.34 -12.07 -12.20
C ILE A 14 45.94 -11.63 -12.70
N PHE A 15 45.22 -12.54 -13.32
CA PHE A 15 43.77 -12.37 -13.56
C PHE A 15 43.05 -12.47 -12.25
N GLY A 16 42.80 -11.33 -11.61
CA GLY A 16 41.91 -11.23 -10.45
C GLY A 16 40.46 -11.50 -10.89
N ALA A 17 40.01 -12.74 -10.75
CA ALA A 17 38.60 -13.03 -10.86
C ALA A 17 37.88 -12.29 -9.72
N ALA A 18 37.12 -11.24 -10.02
CA ALA A 18 36.17 -10.61 -9.10
C ALA A 18 35.10 -11.67 -8.81
N ILE A 19 35.24 -12.37 -7.68
CA ILE A 19 34.16 -13.19 -7.13
C ILE A 19 33.08 -12.19 -6.73
N ALA A 20 32.03 -12.10 -7.53
CA ALA A 20 30.81 -11.41 -7.14
C ALA A 20 30.35 -12.07 -5.84
N GLN A 21 30.44 -11.32 -4.74
CA GLN A 21 30.02 -11.76 -3.43
C GLN A 21 28.49 -11.89 -3.49
N ALA A 22 28.00 -13.08 -3.81
CA ALA A 22 26.60 -13.42 -3.67
C ALA A 22 26.28 -13.22 -2.18
N GLY A 23 25.47 -12.22 -1.86
CA GLY A 23 25.02 -11.96 -0.51
C GLY A 23 24.42 -13.24 0.09
N GLU A 24 24.57 -13.46 1.41
CA GLU A 24 23.93 -14.60 2.06
C GLU A 24 22.44 -14.67 1.68
N PRO A 25 21.93 -15.88 1.35
CA PRO A 25 20.53 -16.03 0.97
C PRO A 25 19.62 -15.57 2.12
N LEU A 26 18.59 -14.80 1.80
CA LEU A 26 17.63 -14.32 2.78
C LEU A 26 17.00 -15.51 3.50
N ARG A 27 17.18 -15.60 4.83
CA ARG A 27 16.65 -16.70 5.64
C ARG A 27 15.19 -16.53 6.02
N GLU A 28 14.71 -15.30 6.02
CA GLU A 28 13.36 -14.93 6.43
C GLU A 28 12.87 -13.73 5.60
N LEU A 29 11.65 -13.83 5.06
CA LEU A 29 10.95 -12.71 4.41
C LEU A 29 10.07 -11.99 5.44
N ARG A 30 10.41 -10.75 5.77
CA ARG A 30 9.70 -9.94 6.75
C ARG A 30 8.65 -9.10 6.04
N VAL A 31 7.39 -9.37 6.34
CA VAL A 31 6.22 -8.78 5.68
C VAL A 31 5.47 -7.87 6.62
N SER A 32 4.93 -6.79 6.09
CA SER A 32 3.99 -5.91 6.78
C SER A 32 2.92 -5.39 5.83
N ALA A 33 1.99 -4.65 6.38
CA ALA A 33 0.98 -3.90 5.63
C ALA A 33 0.82 -2.52 6.27
N ILE A 34 0.37 -1.53 5.48
CA ILE A 34 -0.11 -0.27 6.07
C ILE A 34 -1.25 -0.59 7.04
N PRO A 35 -1.30 0.05 8.23
CA PRO A 35 -2.36 -0.22 9.22
C PRO A 35 -3.65 0.51 8.86
N ASP A 36 -4.28 0.07 7.77
CA ASP A 36 -5.49 0.66 7.20
C ASP A 36 -6.80 0.23 7.89
N GLU A 37 -6.71 -0.79 8.74
CA GLU A 37 -7.75 -1.27 9.64
C GLU A 37 -7.15 -1.57 11.04
N ASN A 38 -7.98 -1.96 12.01
CA ASN A 38 -7.49 -2.28 13.35
C ASN A 38 -6.51 -3.48 13.35
N PRO A 39 -5.57 -3.54 14.32
CA PRO A 39 -4.49 -4.54 14.33
C PRO A 39 -4.96 -6.00 14.35
N ASN A 40 -6.07 -6.31 15.03
CA ASN A 40 -6.60 -7.68 15.10
C ASN A 40 -7.11 -8.13 13.71
N GLU A 41 -7.71 -7.21 12.97
CA GLU A 41 -8.19 -7.49 11.62
C GLU A 41 -7.01 -7.71 10.66
N LEU A 42 -5.94 -6.92 10.77
CA LEU A 42 -4.74 -7.11 9.97
C LEU A 42 -4.08 -8.47 10.26
N MET A 43 -3.97 -8.87 11.53
CA MET A 43 -3.48 -10.21 11.90
C MET A 43 -4.34 -11.32 11.28
N ARG A 44 -5.67 -11.17 11.32
CA ARG A 44 -6.60 -12.15 10.72
C ARG A 44 -6.42 -12.31 9.22
N ILE A 45 -6.09 -11.20 8.52
CA ILE A 45 -5.86 -11.18 7.07
C ILE A 45 -4.49 -11.76 6.72
N TYR A 46 -3.43 -11.26 7.38
CA TYR A 46 -2.06 -11.49 6.91
C TYR A 46 -1.39 -12.73 7.51
N THR A 47 -1.87 -13.28 8.64
CA THR A 47 -1.31 -14.54 9.18
C THR A 47 -1.49 -15.71 8.19
N PRO A 48 -2.70 -16.02 7.69
CA PRO A 48 -2.86 -17.09 6.70
C PRO A 48 -2.10 -16.82 5.39
N PHE A 49 -1.96 -15.55 5.02
CA PHE A 49 -1.20 -15.13 3.84
C PHE A 49 0.29 -15.45 3.97
N THR A 50 0.91 -15.13 5.11
CA THR A 50 2.32 -15.44 5.34
C THR A 50 2.58 -16.93 5.51
N GLU A 51 1.65 -17.69 6.08
CA GLU A 51 1.69 -19.16 6.12
C GLU A 51 1.70 -19.76 4.72
N TYR A 52 0.81 -19.28 3.84
CA TYR A 52 0.77 -19.66 2.43
C TYR A 52 2.10 -19.35 1.73
N LEU A 53 2.60 -18.10 1.84
CA LEU A 53 3.87 -17.72 1.25
C LEU A 53 5.05 -18.53 1.80
N SER A 54 5.07 -18.84 3.11
CA SER A 54 6.11 -19.68 3.71
C SER A 54 6.20 -21.03 3.04
N LYS A 55 5.04 -21.66 2.79
CA LYS A 55 4.94 -22.95 2.10
C LYS A 55 5.41 -22.84 0.63
N GLU A 56 4.90 -21.84 -0.09
CA GLU A 56 5.19 -21.66 -1.51
C GLU A 56 6.66 -21.34 -1.80
N LEU A 57 7.28 -20.55 -0.94
CA LEU A 57 8.65 -20.10 -1.10
C LEU A 57 9.66 -21.05 -0.46
N ASN A 58 9.18 -22.03 0.33
CA ASN A 58 10.01 -22.90 1.18
C ASN A 58 11.00 -22.09 2.02
N MET A 59 10.49 -21.03 2.67
CA MET A 59 11.26 -20.16 3.56
C MET A 59 10.36 -19.57 4.65
N LYS A 60 10.95 -19.14 5.75
CA LYS A 60 10.21 -18.45 6.80
C LYS A 60 9.69 -17.11 6.29
N VAL A 61 8.39 -16.87 6.43
CA VAL A 61 7.72 -15.59 6.15
C VAL A 61 6.99 -15.14 7.40
N THR A 62 7.25 -13.93 7.87
CA THR A 62 6.64 -13.40 9.10
C THR A 62 5.92 -12.09 8.84
N TYR A 63 4.76 -11.92 9.46
CA TYR A 63 4.00 -10.67 9.44
C TYR A 63 4.23 -9.90 10.75
N THR A 64 4.45 -8.59 10.63
CA THR A 64 4.59 -7.68 11.77
C THR A 64 3.71 -6.46 11.56
N ASN A 65 2.87 -6.14 12.55
CA ASN A 65 2.14 -4.87 12.58
C ASN A 65 3.10 -3.70 12.79
N VAL A 66 2.78 -2.56 12.20
CA VAL A 66 3.46 -1.28 12.42
C VAL A 66 2.48 -0.26 13.00
N VAL A 67 3.02 0.82 13.56
CA VAL A 67 2.20 1.82 14.28
C VAL A 67 1.43 2.75 13.35
N ASP A 68 1.98 3.06 12.17
CA ASP A 68 1.36 3.93 11.16
C ASP A 68 1.90 3.65 9.75
N TYR A 69 1.34 4.35 8.77
CA TYR A 69 1.73 4.21 7.35
C TYR A 69 3.19 4.61 7.11
N ALA A 70 3.68 5.69 7.74
CA ALA A 70 5.05 6.16 7.57
C ALA A 70 6.07 5.14 8.09
N ALA A 71 5.73 4.43 9.17
CA ALA A 71 6.57 3.38 9.73
C ALA A 71 6.83 2.23 8.74
N THR A 72 5.90 1.92 7.82
CA THR A 72 6.14 0.94 6.75
C THR A 72 7.19 1.42 5.77
N VAL A 73 7.14 2.70 5.39
CA VAL A 73 8.07 3.33 4.46
C VAL A 73 9.48 3.32 5.04
N GLU A 74 9.64 3.81 6.28
CA GLU A 74 10.94 3.86 6.94
C GLU A 74 11.49 2.46 7.26
N SER A 75 10.64 1.50 7.58
CA SER A 75 11.05 0.11 7.84
C SER A 75 11.52 -0.60 6.57
N LEU A 76 10.89 -0.35 5.41
CA LEU A 76 11.36 -0.85 4.12
C LEU A 76 12.72 -0.20 3.75
N ALA A 77 12.85 1.13 3.89
CA ALA A 77 14.08 1.87 3.61
C ALA A 77 15.23 1.42 4.53
N ALA A 78 14.95 1.15 5.79
CA ALA A 78 15.93 0.65 6.76
C ALA A 78 16.19 -0.86 6.65
N LYS A 79 15.62 -1.54 5.64
CA LYS A 79 15.72 -2.99 5.43
C LYS A 79 15.26 -3.82 6.63
N LYS A 80 14.35 -3.27 7.45
CA LYS A 80 13.68 -4.00 8.56
C LYS A 80 12.48 -4.80 8.06
N LEU A 81 11.92 -4.41 6.92
CA LEU A 81 10.89 -5.12 6.16
C LEU A 81 11.43 -5.41 4.75
N ASP A 82 10.97 -6.51 4.18
CA ASP A 82 11.37 -6.96 2.84
C ASP A 82 10.23 -6.81 1.83
N MET A 83 8.99 -6.96 2.29
CA MET A 83 7.77 -6.88 1.47
C MET A 83 6.66 -6.17 2.26
N VAL A 84 5.93 -5.28 1.62
CA VAL A 84 4.86 -4.49 2.26
C VAL A 84 3.65 -4.38 1.33
N TRP A 85 2.47 -4.53 1.92
CA TRP A 85 1.21 -4.13 1.30
C TRP A 85 0.99 -2.64 1.50
N TYR A 86 1.13 -1.89 0.43
CA TYR A 86 1.00 -0.43 0.41
C TYR A 86 -0.31 0.01 -0.25
N GLY A 87 -0.83 1.18 0.13
CA GLY A 87 -1.64 1.98 -0.78
C GLY A 87 -0.74 2.67 -1.81
N GLY A 88 -1.31 3.04 -2.98
CA GLY A 88 -0.53 3.62 -4.08
C GLY A 88 0.29 4.84 -3.69
N PHE A 89 -0.27 5.76 -2.87
CA PHE A 89 0.48 6.93 -2.38
C PHE A 89 1.60 6.56 -1.43
N THR A 90 1.34 5.64 -0.49
CA THR A 90 2.40 5.16 0.41
C THR A 90 3.50 4.43 -0.36
N PHE A 91 3.15 3.70 -1.43
CA PHE A 91 4.13 3.09 -2.34
C PHE A 91 4.98 4.15 -3.07
N VAL A 92 4.36 5.20 -3.60
CA VAL A 92 5.07 6.32 -4.22
C VAL A 92 6.05 6.95 -3.22
N GLN A 93 5.63 7.18 -1.97
CA GLN A 93 6.50 7.67 -0.89
C GLN A 93 7.66 6.70 -0.61
N ALA A 94 7.37 5.39 -0.50
CA ALA A 94 8.39 4.37 -0.28
C ALA A 94 9.41 4.35 -1.42
N ARG A 95 8.95 4.39 -2.67
CA ARG A 95 9.82 4.42 -3.85
C ARG A 95 10.69 5.68 -3.90
N LYS A 96 10.14 6.87 -3.59
CA LYS A 96 10.94 8.11 -3.47
C LYS A 96 11.96 8.02 -2.34
N ARG A 97 11.61 7.40 -1.22
CA ARG A 97 12.47 7.27 -0.04
C ARG A 97 13.62 6.28 -0.24
N THR A 98 13.36 5.15 -0.94
CA THR A 98 14.37 4.10 -1.19
C THR A 98 15.11 4.29 -2.51
N GLY A 99 14.48 4.94 -3.49
CA GLY A 99 14.97 5.06 -4.87
C GLY A 99 14.68 3.82 -5.75
N ASP A 100 14.38 2.66 -5.15
CA ASP A 100 14.38 1.38 -5.85
C ASP A 100 13.26 0.39 -5.49
N ALA A 101 12.33 0.75 -4.59
CA ALA A 101 11.22 -0.14 -4.23
C ALA A 101 10.45 -0.61 -5.50
N VAL A 102 10.17 -1.92 -5.55
CA VAL A 102 9.60 -2.59 -6.73
C VAL A 102 8.17 -3.03 -6.43
N PRO A 103 7.17 -2.56 -7.19
CA PRO A 103 5.83 -3.10 -7.12
C PRO A 103 5.80 -4.45 -7.84
N LEU A 104 5.15 -5.45 -7.26
CA LEU A 104 5.08 -6.79 -7.84
C LEU A 104 3.71 -7.09 -8.43
N ILE A 105 2.69 -6.96 -7.58
CA ILE A 105 1.29 -7.32 -7.92
C ILE A 105 0.31 -6.43 -7.15
N SER A 106 -0.85 -6.26 -7.73
CA SER A 106 -2.05 -5.66 -7.11
C SER A 106 -3.23 -6.61 -7.21
N ARG A 107 -4.28 -6.37 -6.46
CA ARG A 107 -5.59 -6.99 -6.74
C ARG A 107 -6.12 -6.40 -8.04
N GLU A 108 -6.92 -7.17 -8.80
CA GLU A 108 -7.52 -6.64 -10.03
C GLU A 108 -8.36 -5.37 -9.75
N GLU A 109 -9.06 -5.35 -8.63
CA GLU A 109 -9.90 -4.24 -8.18
C GLU A 109 -9.11 -2.96 -7.90
N ASP A 110 -7.81 -3.06 -7.57
CA ASP A 110 -6.97 -1.92 -7.26
C ASP A 110 -6.59 -1.08 -8.49
N LEU A 111 -6.80 -1.60 -9.70
CA LEU A 111 -6.58 -0.84 -10.94
C LEU A 111 -7.69 0.18 -11.22
N ALA A 112 -8.85 0.04 -10.58
CA ALA A 112 -9.99 0.94 -10.70
C ALA A 112 -10.65 1.18 -9.34
N PHE A 113 -9.84 1.50 -8.34
CA PHE A 113 -10.25 1.71 -6.96
C PHE A 113 -11.02 3.01 -6.77
N THR A 114 -11.85 3.11 -5.71
CA THR A 114 -12.60 4.34 -5.41
C THR A 114 -12.57 4.66 -3.92
N SER A 115 -12.83 5.91 -3.59
CA SER A 115 -13.10 6.35 -2.21
C SER A 115 -14.59 6.64 -2.04
N LYS A 116 -15.10 6.30 -0.86
CA LYS A 116 -16.45 6.68 -0.43
C LYS A 116 -16.36 7.89 0.49
N PHE A 117 -17.20 8.87 0.23
CA PHE A 117 -17.46 9.99 1.12
C PHE A 117 -18.73 9.69 1.89
N ILE A 118 -18.63 9.65 3.21
CA ILE A 118 -19.70 9.24 4.11
C ILE A 118 -20.07 10.36 5.07
N THR A 119 -21.33 10.36 5.47
CA THR A 119 -21.87 11.29 6.45
C THR A 119 -23.04 10.65 7.20
N ARG A 120 -23.46 11.24 8.34
CA ARG A 120 -24.74 10.85 8.94
C ARG A 120 -25.89 11.55 8.21
N LYS A 121 -27.04 10.89 8.18
CA LYS A 121 -28.27 11.42 7.53
C LYS A 121 -28.75 12.74 8.15
N ASP A 122 -28.49 12.95 9.44
CA ASP A 122 -28.92 14.15 10.18
C ASP A 122 -28.08 15.40 9.91
N THR A 123 -26.95 15.29 9.21
CA THR A 123 -26.08 16.43 8.88
C THR A 123 -26.58 17.29 7.73
N GLY A 124 -27.50 16.76 6.91
CA GLY A 124 -28.02 17.42 5.70
C GLY A 124 -27.02 17.45 4.54
N ILE A 125 -25.84 16.79 4.64
CA ILE A 125 -24.83 16.72 3.57
C ILE A 125 -25.29 15.73 2.51
N THR A 126 -25.44 16.20 1.26
CA THR A 126 -25.88 15.40 0.11
C THR A 126 -24.95 15.49 -1.09
N LYS A 127 -24.05 16.48 -1.12
CA LYS A 127 -23.08 16.74 -2.19
C LYS A 127 -21.81 17.36 -1.63
N LEU A 128 -20.72 17.37 -2.42
CA LEU A 128 -19.42 17.89 -1.99
C LEU A 128 -19.49 19.35 -1.50
N ALA A 129 -20.30 20.20 -2.15
CA ALA A 129 -20.42 21.61 -1.76
C ALA A 129 -20.95 21.81 -0.33
N ASP A 130 -21.72 20.87 0.21
CA ASP A 130 -22.29 20.93 1.55
C ASP A 130 -21.22 20.70 2.64
N LEU A 131 -19.99 20.30 2.26
CA LEU A 131 -18.87 20.13 3.18
C LEU A 131 -18.29 21.45 3.70
N LYS A 132 -18.61 22.60 3.05
CA LYS A 132 -18.12 23.91 3.49
C LYS A 132 -18.63 24.23 4.90
N GLY A 133 -17.70 24.62 5.78
CA GLY A 133 -17.99 24.89 7.17
C GLY A 133 -18.25 23.64 8.03
N LYS A 134 -18.08 22.44 7.51
CA LYS A 134 -18.25 21.17 8.24
C LYS A 134 -16.93 20.63 8.78
N THR A 135 -17.01 19.73 9.76
CA THR A 135 -15.88 18.96 10.24
C THR A 135 -15.70 17.71 9.40
N PHE A 136 -14.44 17.38 9.06
CA PHE A 136 -14.15 16.26 8.16
C PHE A 136 -13.04 15.35 8.70
N SER A 137 -13.14 14.05 8.46
CA SER A 137 -12.08 13.09 8.72
C SER A 137 -11.50 12.52 7.43
N PHE A 138 -10.21 12.73 7.23
CA PHE A 138 -9.41 11.88 6.36
C PHE A 138 -9.00 10.60 7.11
N GLY A 139 -8.49 9.59 6.38
CA GLY A 139 -7.88 8.38 6.96
C GLY A 139 -6.49 8.65 7.54
N SER A 140 -5.45 7.99 7.06
CA SER A 140 -4.06 8.31 7.37
C SER A 140 -3.52 9.41 6.45
N VAL A 141 -2.54 10.19 6.93
CA VAL A 141 -1.85 11.24 6.15
C VAL A 141 -1.26 10.68 4.85
N SER A 142 -0.74 9.46 4.87
CA SER A 142 -0.14 8.78 3.70
C SER A 142 -1.12 7.86 2.94
N SER A 143 -2.41 7.88 3.28
CA SER A 143 -3.41 7.05 2.59
C SER A 143 -3.74 7.59 1.20
N THR A 144 -3.83 6.72 0.19
CA THR A 144 -4.34 7.06 -1.14
C THR A 144 -5.83 7.35 -1.09
N SER A 145 -6.62 6.33 -0.76
CA SER A 145 -8.10 6.39 -0.79
C SER A 145 -8.72 7.07 0.42
N GLY A 146 -7.98 7.20 1.53
CA GLY A 146 -8.45 7.93 2.72
C GLY A 146 -8.01 9.39 2.79
N HIS A 147 -7.03 9.83 1.99
CA HIS A 147 -6.55 11.20 2.04
C HIS A 147 -6.20 11.78 0.66
N LEU A 148 -5.17 11.26 -0.04
CA LEU A 148 -4.67 11.87 -1.27
C LEU A 148 -5.79 12.06 -2.30
N MET A 149 -6.43 10.99 -2.73
CA MET A 149 -7.44 11.05 -3.79
C MET A 149 -8.70 11.80 -3.38
N PRO A 150 -9.25 11.62 -2.15
CA PRO A 150 -10.28 12.51 -1.63
C PRO A 150 -9.90 13.99 -1.69
N ARG A 151 -8.70 14.37 -1.20
CA ARG A 151 -8.21 15.76 -1.26
C ARG A 151 -8.07 16.26 -2.70
N TYR A 152 -7.45 15.48 -3.56
CA TYR A 152 -7.28 15.81 -4.96
C TYR A 152 -8.62 16.13 -5.65
N PHE A 153 -9.62 15.26 -5.47
CA PHE A 153 -10.94 15.48 -6.07
C PHE A 153 -11.73 16.62 -5.41
N LEU A 154 -11.55 16.88 -4.11
CA LEU A 154 -12.10 18.08 -3.47
C LEU A 154 -11.53 19.34 -4.13
N LEU A 155 -10.22 19.42 -4.32
CA LEU A 155 -9.55 20.55 -4.99
C LEU A 155 -10.03 20.72 -6.44
N GLN A 156 -10.20 19.62 -7.19
CA GLN A 156 -10.74 19.64 -8.55
C GLN A 156 -12.19 20.15 -8.61
N ASN A 157 -12.95 20.02 -7.52
CA ASN A 157 -14.31 20.54 -7.39
C ASN A 157 -14.36 21.92 -6.71
N GLY A 158 -13.24 22.62 -6.62
CA GLY A 158 -13.15 23.97 -6.03
C GLY A 158 -13.33 24.01 -4.51
N ILE A 159 -13.08 22.90 -3.83
CA ILE A 159 -13.15 22.81 -2.36
C ILE A 159 -11.74 22.61 -1.82
N ASN A 160 -11.25 23.60 -1.08
CA ASN A 160 -9.96 23.55 -0.41
C ASN A 160 -10.17 23.18 1.06
N PRO A 161 -9.74 22.00 1.52
CA PRO A 161 -9.96 21.56 2.90
C PRO A 161 -9.43 22.54 3.96
N GLU A 162 -8.30 23.22 3.70
CA GLU A 162 -7.70 24.19 4.61
C GLU A 162 -8.51 25.49 4.75
N LYS A 163 -9.32 25.82 3.74
CA LYS A 163 -10.06 27.08 3.69
C LYS A 163 -11.56 26.88 3.89
N ASP A 164 -12.10 25.79 3.34
CA ASP A 164 -13.53 25.59 3.23
C ASP A 164 -14.12 24.72 4.36
N PHE A 165 -13.31 23.86 5.00
CA PHE A 165 -13.78 23.08 6.15
C PHE A 165 -13.68 23.88 7.44
N ALA A 166 -14.60 23.66 8.38
CA ALA A 166 -14.45 24.21 9.73
C ALA A 166 -13.20 23.64 10.41
N LYS A 167 -12.96 22.34 10.21
CA LYS A 167 -11.78 21.61 10.67
C LYS A 167 -11.71 20.26 9.95
N PHE A 168 -10.51 19.79 9.68
CA PHE A 168 -10.30 18.39 9.34
C PHE A 168 -9.29 17.73 10.28
N SER A 169 -9.35 16.39 10.35
CA SER A 169 -8.48 15.55 11.18
C SER A 169 -8.17 14.26 10.45
N PHE A 170 -7.20 13.53 10.93
CA PHE A 170 -6.83 12.21 10.43
C PHE A 170 -7.22 11.15 11.46
N SER A 171 -8.05 10.18 11.06
CA SER A 171 -8.47 9.07 11.93
C SER A 171 -7.39 7.99 12.10
N GLY A 172 -6.46 7.94 11.15
CA GLY A 172 -5.37 6.96 11.08
C GLY A 172 -5.71 5.70 10.27
N ALA A 173 -6.98 5.24 10.29
CA ALA A 173 -7.44 4.02 9.61
C ALA A 173 -8.85 4.20 9.04
N HIS A 174 -9.23 3.35 8.07
CA HIS A 174 -10.52 3.49 7.38
C HIS A 174 -11.71 3.13 8.26
N ASP A 175 -11.62 2.08 9.07
CA ASP A 175 -12.66 1.71 10.04
C ASP A 175 -12.84 2.78 11.11
N ALA A 176 -11.75 3.40 11.58
CA ALA A 176 -11.81 4.52 12.51
C ALA A 176 -12.54 5.74 11.90
N THR A 177 -12.35 6.02 10.59
CA THR A 177 -13.08 7.08 9.89
C THR A 177 -14.60 6.85 9.99
N VAL A 178 -15.05 5.62 9.72
CA VAL A 178 -16.48 5.26 9.80
C VAL A 178 -17.02 5.50 11.20
N LEU A 179 -16.31 5.00 12.23
CA LEU A 179 -16.72 5.16 13.64
C LEU A 179 -16.76 6.64 14.08
N TRP A 180 -15.84 7.47 13.57
CA TRP A 180 -15.86 8.90 13.89
C TRP A 180 -17.06 9.62 13.26
N VAL A 181 -17.44 9.24 12.04
CA VAL A 181 -18.67 9.78 11.42
C VAL A 181 -19.90 9.28 12.15
N GLU A 182 -20.01 7.97 12.41
CA GLU A 182 -21.18 7.36 13.06
C GLU A 182 -21.42 7.92 14.46
N SER A 183 -20.35 8.14 15.24
CA SER A 183 -20.44 8.72 16.59
C SER A 183 -20.71 10.22 16.62
N GLY A 184 -20.65 10.90 15.47
CA GLY A 184 -20.79 12.36 15.39
C GLY A 184 -19.55 13.14 15.81
N LYS A 185 -18.39 12.50 15.93
CA LYS A 185 -17.11 13.18 16.19
C LYS A 185 -16.71 14.12 15.05
N VAL A 186 -17.12 13.78 13.83
CA VAL A 186 -17.03 14.60 12.63
C VAL A 186 -18.32 14.49 11.81
N ASP A 187 -18.59 15.50 10.98
CA ASP A 187 -19.80 15.54 10.14
C ASP A 187 -19.69 14.60 8.94
N ALA A 188 -18.51 14.49 8.36
CA ALA A 188 -18.25 13.65 7.19
C ALA A 188 -16.82 13.08 7.21
N GLY A 189 -16.56 12.12 6.33
CA GLY A 189 -15.23 11.55 6.16
C GLY A 189 -15.07 10.81 4.85
N ALA A 190 -13.81 10.48 4.50
CA ALA A 190 -13.50 9.70 3.31
C ALA A 190 -12.69 8.45 3.66
N LEU A 191 -13.02 7.34 3.01
CA LEU A 191 -12.36 6.05 3.22
C LEU A 191 -12.39 5.20 1.95
N ASN A 192 -11.64 4.10 1.94
CA ASN A 192 -11.68 3.16 0.84
C ASN A 192 -13.04 2.43 0.75
N PHE A 193 -13.46 2.09 -0.46
CA PHE A 193 -14.76 1.47 -0.71
C PHE A 193 -14.84 0.06 -0.09
N ALA A 194 -13.75 -0.71 -0.14
CA ALA A 194 -13.77 -2.12 0.27
C ALA A 194 -13.92 -2.29 1.79
N VAL A 195 -13.34 -1.38 2.58
CA VAL A 195 -13.57 -1.34 4.04
C VAL A 195 -14.99 -0.90 4.34
N TRP A 196 -15.52 0.10 3.62
CA TRP A 196 -16.91 0.49 3.75
C TRP A 196 -17.87 -0.70 3.51
N GLU A 197 -17.73 -1.37 2.36
CA GLU A 197 -18.58 -2.51 2.01
C GLU A 197 -18.48 -3.64 3.03
N LYS A 198 -17.25 -3.96 3.48
CA LYS A 198 -17.03 -4.94 4.54
C LYS A 198 -17.76 -4.56 5.84
N MET A 199 -17.66 -3.30 6.28
CA MET A 199 -18.32 -2.85 7.51
C MET A 199 -19.84 -2.94 7.39
N VAL A 200 -20.40 -2.63 6.21
CA VAL A 200 -21.82 -2.80 5.92
C VAL A 200 -22.22 -4.28 5.96
N GLN A 201 -21.50 -5.15 5.25
CA GLN A 201 -21.76 -6.60 5.18
C GLN A 201 -21.67 -7.27 6.55
N THR A 202 -20.70 -6.85 7.36
CA THR A 202 -20.50 -7.39 8.72
C THR A 202 -21.29 -6.67 9.81
N LYS A 203 -22.19 -5.74 9.41
CA LYS A 203 -23.03 -4.94 10.32
C LYS A 203 -22.22 -4.18 11.39
N LYS A 204 -21.01 -3.74 11.04
CA LYS A 204 -20.15 -2.92 11.91
C LYS A 204 -20.39 -1.42 11.76
N VAL A 205 -21.34 -1.01 10.93
CA VAL A 205 -21.82 0.35 10.76
C VAL A 205 -23.36 0.32 10.61
N ASP A 206 -24.04 1.25 11.25
CA ASP A 206 -25.47 1.43 11.09
C ASP A 206 -25.78 2.25 9.82
N THR A 207 -26.17 1.55 8.75
CA THR A 207 -26.57 2.20 7.48
C THR A 207 -27.92 2.94 7.58
N GLY A 208 -28.65 2.77 8.67
CA GLY A 208 -29.78 3.63 9.04
C GLY A 208 -29.33 5.05 9.39
N LYS A 209 -28.12 5.21 9.93
CA LYS A 209 -27.53 6.48 10.35
C LYS A 209 -26.53 7.03 9.34
N VAL A 210 -25.59 6.19 8.86
CA VAL A 210 -24.46 6.60 8.00
C VAL A 210 -24.74 6.22 6.55
N VAL A 211 -24.49 7.16 5.65
CA VAL A 211 -24.70 6.98 4.21
C VAL A 211 -23.48 7.44 3.41
N VAL A 212 -23.32 6.85 2.23
CA VAL A 212 -22.40 7.37 1.20
C VAL A 212 -23.15 8.46 0.43
N PHE A 213 -22.59 9.68 0.40
CA PHE A 213 -23.16 10.77 -0.38
C PHE A 213 -22.38 11.08 -1.65
N TRP A 214 -21.12 10.61 -1.75
CA TRP A 214 -20.31 10.78 -2.95
C TRP A 214 -19.26 9.65 -3.08
N THR A 215 -18.92 9.32 -4.34
CA THR A 215 -17.87 8.34 -4.67
C THR A 215 -16.93 8.98 -5.68
N THR A 216 -15.63 8.84 -5.49
CA THR A 216 -14.64 9.38 -6.43
C THR A 216 -14.70 8.70 -7.80
N PRO A 217 -14.21 9.36 -8.87
CA PRO A 217 -13.73 8.64 -10.05
C PRO A 217 -12.70 7.56 -9.67
N PRO A 218 -12.51 6.51 -10.52
CA PRO A 218 -11.57 5.45 -10.25
C PRO A 218 -10.10 5.93 -10.33
N PHE A 219 -9.25 5.27 -9.55
CA PHE A 219 -7.79 5.49 -9.52
C PHE A 219 -7.07 4.17 -9.16
N VAL A 220 -5.75 4.12 -9.38
CA VAL A 220 -4.93 2.98 -8.94
C VAL A 220 -4.62 3.11 -7.45
N ASP A 221 -4.76 2.02 -6.68
CA ASP A 221 -4.45 2.03 -5.25
C ASP A 221 -3.50 0.89 -4.87
N TYR A 222 -3.94 -0.11 -4.14
CA TYR A 222 -3.09 -1.03 -3.37
C TYR A 222 -2.12 -1.88 -4.21
N VAL A 223 -0.96 -2.19 -3.58
CA VAL A 223 0.11 -2.96 -4.21
C VAL A 223 0.97 -3.71 -3.18
N TRP A 224 1.34 -4.94 -3.48
CA TRP A 224 2.47 -5.62 -2.85
C TRP A 224 3.76 -5.12 -3.47
N ALA A 225 4.61 -4.49 -2.67
CA ALA A 225 5.91 -4.02 -3.08
C ALA A 225 7.02 -4.60 -2.20
N VAL A 226 8.20 -4.72 -2.78
CA VAL A 226 9.40 -5.21 -2.12
C VAL A 226 10.52 -4.19 -2.21
N ARG A 227 11.54 -4.31 -1.35
CA ARG A 227 12.76 -3.51 -1.50
C ARG A 227 13.51 -3.91 -2.78
N GLY A 228 14.13 -2.95 -3.45
CA GLY A 228 14.69 -3.13 -4.79
C GLY A 228 15.90 -4.06 -4.85
N ASP A 229 16.65 -4.15 -3.74
CA ASP A 229 17.83 -5.03 -3.62
C ASP A 229 17.48 -6.49 -3.27
N LEU A 230 16.20 -6.84 -3.13
CA LEU A 230 15.78 -8.22 -2.98
C LEU A 230 16.13 -9.02 -4.25
N ASP A 231 16.59 -10.25 -4.06
CA ASP A 231 16.95 -11.14 -5.20
C ASP A 231 15.81 -11.21 -6.23
N LYS A 232 16.14 -11.04 -7.51
CA LYS A 232 15.16 -11.02 -8.61
C LYS A 232 14.42 -12.34 -8.76
N GLY A 233 15.08 -13.46 -8.51
CA GLY A 233 14.46 -14.78 -8.52
C GLY A 233 13.43 -14.91 -7.39
N LEU A 234 13.74 -14.36 -6.21
CA LEU A 234 12.79 -14.34 -5.10
C LEU A 234 11.61 -13.41 -5.38
N GLN A 235 11.84 -12.20 -5.95
CA GLN A 235 10.75 -11.31 -6.38
C GLN A 235 9.78 -12.03 -7.32
N GLU A 236 10.31 -12.76 -8.32
CA GLU A 236 9.50 -13.49 -9.29
C GLU A 236 8.76 -14.68 -8.65
N ARG A 237 9.39 -15.40 -7.73
CA ARG A 237 8.74 -16.49 -6.98
C ARG A 237 7.60 -15.98 -6.12
N ILE A 238 7.76 -14.82 -5.45
CA ILE A 238 6.68 -14.18 -4.66
C ILE A 238 5.51 -13.83 -5.59
N ALA A 239 5.78 -13.12 -6.68
CA ALA A 239 4.74 -12.72 -7.63
C ALA A 239 4.02 -13.96 -8.19
N SER A 240 4.76 -14.98 -8.62
CA SER A 240 4.20 -16.22 -9.18
C SER A 240 3.37 -16.99 -8.16
N ALA A 241 3.78 -17.04 -6.89
CA ALA A 241 3.02 -17.68 -5.82
C ALA A 241 1.62 -17.04 -5.66
N LEU A 242 1.52 -15.73 -5.78
CA LEU A 242 0.25 -15.01 -5.62
C LEU A 242 -0.59 -15.02 -6.89
N LEU A 243 0.03 -14.91 -8.06
CA LEU A 243 -0.66 -14.94 -9.36
C LEU A 243 -1.31 -16.29 -9.67
N LYS A 244 -0.82 -17.39 -9.10
CA LYS A 244 -1.39 -18.73 -9.33
C LYS A 244 -2.62 -19.03 -8.47
N LEU A 245 -2.96 -18.16 -7.50
CA LEU A 245 -4.17 -18.36 -6.69
C LEU A 245 -5.41 -18.32 -7.58
N ASP A 246 -6.26 -19.34 -7.41
CA ASP A 246 -7.43 -19.59 -8.23
C ASP A 246 -8.70 -19.62 -7.36
N SER A 247 -9.58 -18.65 -7.55
CA SER A 247 -10.83 -18.53 -6.79
C SER A 247 -11.80 -19.71 -6.93
N ARG A 248 -11.54 -20.64 -7.86
CA ARG A 248 -12.29 -21.91 -8.02
C ARG A 248 -11.84 -22.99 -7.04
N LYS A 249 -10.64 -22.85 -6.43
CA LYS A 249 -10.11 -23.78 -5.44
C LYS A 249 -10.45 -23.28 -4.04
N PRO A 250 -11.05 -24.10 -3.16
CA PRO A 250 -11.53 -23.63 -1.85
C PRO A 250 -10.48 -22.97 -0.97
N ASP A 251 -9.26 -23.53 -0.90
CA ASP A 251 -8.17 -22.97 -0.06
C ASP A 251 -7.66 -21.66 -0.61
N ASP A 252 -7.45 -21.56 -1.93
CA ASP A 252 -7.01 -20.32 -2.60
C ASP A 252 -8.10 -19.24 -2.45
N LYS A 253 -9.38 -19.63 -2.66
CA LYS A 253 -10.52 -18.72 -2.50
C LYS A 253 -10.56 -18.11 -1.10
N ARG A 254 -10.29 -18.88 -0.05
CA ARG A 254 -10.28 -18.39 1.32
C ARG A 254 -9.23 -17.27 1.50
N LEU A 255 -8.03 -17.41 0.92
CA LEU A 255 -7.00 -16.38 0.94
C LEU A 255 -7.41 -15.16 0.12
N LEU A 256 -7.95 -15.37 -1.08
CA LEU A 256 -8.42 -14.29 -1.95
C LEU A 256 -9.57 -13.51 -1.30
N ASP A 257 -10.52 -14.19 -0.65
CA ASP A 257 -11.62 -13.54 0.09
C ASP A 257 -11.12 -12.67 1.26
N LEU A 258 -10.08 -13.13 1.99
CA LEU A 258 -9.44 -12.32 3.04
C LEU A 258 -8.85 -11.03 2.47
N HIS A 259 -8.27 -11.10 1.28
CA HIS A 259 -7.72 -9.95 0.57
C HIS A 259 -8.77 -9.20 -0.27
N ARG A 260 -10.05 -9.65 -0.24
CA ARG A 260 -11.17 -9.00 -0.96
C ARG A 260 -10.91 -8.89 -2.46
N THR A 261 -10.42 -9.96 -3.07
CA THR A 261 -10.16 -10.04 -4.50
C THR A 261 -10.52 -11.40 -5.07
N LYS A 262 -10.66 -11.47 -6.38
CA LYS A 262 -10.82 -12.73 -7.12
C LYS A 262 -9.50 -13.21 -7.71
N LYS A 263 -8.58 -12.31 -7.96
CA LYS A 263 -7.24 -12.59 -8.49
C LYS A 263 -6.27 -11.43 -8.30
N TYR A 264 -5.00 -11.74 -8.38
CA TYR A 264 -3.92 -10.76 -8.48
C TYR A 264 -3.51 -10.55 -9.94
N VAL A 265 -2.95 -9.38 -10.21
CA VAL A 265 -2.42 -8.98 -11.51
C VAL A 265 -1.04 -8.34 -11.33
N ARG A 266 -0.17 -8.47 -12.35
CA ARG A 266 1.12 -7.77 -12.34
C ARG A 266 0.93 -6.28 -12.52
N VAL A 267 1.78 -5.53 -11.85
CA VAL A 267 1.86 -4.07 -11.96
C VAL A 267 3.32 -3.64 -12.09
N LYS A 268 3.52 -2.44 -12.57
CA LYS A 268 4.82 -1.80 -12.78
C LYS A 268 4.82 -0.39 -12.19
N PRO A 269 6.00 0.22 -11.96
CA PRO A 269 6.08 1.56 -11.36
C PRO A 269 5.26 2.63 -12.12
N GLU A 270 5.19 2.53 -13.43
CA GLU A 270 4.48 3.47 -14.30
C GLU A 270 2.98 3.52 -14.04
N ASP A 271 2.39 2.42 -13.55
CA ASP A 271 0.96 2.33 -13.24
C ASP A 271 0.58 3.26 -12.08
N PHE A 272 1.55 3.63 -11.22
CA PHE A 272 1.36 4.54 -10.08
C PHE A 272 1.71 6.01 -10.39
N LYS A 273 2.13 6.32 -11.61
CA LYS A 273 2.43 7.70 -12.03
C LYS A 273 1.24 8.65 -11.86
N PRO A 274 -0.01 8.28 -12.18
CA PRO A 274 -1.17 9.14 -11.90
C PRO A 274 -1.37 9.47 -10.42
N VAL A 275 -0.99 8.54 -9.52
CA VAL A 275 -1.04 8.76 -8.07
C VAL A 275 0.03 9.77 -7.64
N GLU A 276 1.24 9.68 -8.19
CA GLU A 276 2.31 10.64 -7.95
C GLU A 276 1.91 12.04 -8.46
N GLU A 277 1.38 12.14 -9.67
CA GLU A 277 0.91 13.39 -10.25
C GLU A 277 -0.22 14.04 -9.42
N ALA A 278 -1.17 13.23 -8.93
CA ALA A 278 -2.22 13.70 -8.02
C ALA A 278 -1.63 14.20 -6.69
N ALA A 279 -0.59 13.55 -6.17
CA ALA A 279 0.06 13.95 -4.93
C ALA A 279 0.80 15.30 -5.06
N ILE A 280 1.45 15.52 -6.20
CA ILE A 280 2.07 16.82 -6.53
C ILE A 280 0.99 17.90 -6.68
N ALA A 281 -0.07 17.64 -7.43
CA ALA A 281 -1.17 18.58 -7.65
C ALA A 281 -1.92 18.92 -6.35
N ALA A 282 -2.02 17.96 -5.42
CA ALA A 282 -2.63 18.18 -4.10
C ALA A 282 -1.67 18.83 -3.08
N GLY A 283 -0.40 19.12 -3.45
CA GLY A 283 0.60 19.73 -2.59
C GLY A 283 1.15 18.78 -1.50
N LEU A 284 0.96 17.48 -1.65
CA LEU A 284 1.38 16.46 -0.68
C LEU A 284 2.75 15.84 -1.03
N LEU A 285 3.24 16.10 -2.23
CA LEU A 285 4.54 15.67 -2.71
C LEU A 285 5.22 16.82 -3.47
N LYS A 286 6.58 16.88 -3.37
CA LYS A 286 7.41 17.85 -4.09
C LYS A 286 8.11 17.18 -5.26
#